data_491a49d1766edd33a090dadae20c9a4c
#
_entry.id   491a49d1766edd33a090dadae20c9a4c
#
_cell.length_a   1.000
_cell.length_b   1.000
_cell.length_c   1.000
_cell.angle_alpha   90.00
_cell.angle_beta   90.00
_cell.angle_gamma   90.00
#
_symmetry.space_group_name_H-M   'P 1'
#
loop_
_entity.id
_entity.type
_entity.pdbx_description
1 polymer ?
#
loop_
_entity_poly.entity_id
_entity_poly.type
_entity_poly.pdbx_seq_one_letter_code
_entity_poly.pdbx_strand_id
1 'polypeptide(L)'
;MAVQNDFSKGSILSHMARIALPMTLAQFVNILYNIIDRVFIGRIPDHATEALTGLGVAFPICTLAIAFANLVGMGGAPLFSIERGKGNEEEAKYILGNSFSLLVVIGVVFSVVMFLVKRPMLYLLGASKNIYGYADSYLTIYLCGTLFVMLSLGMNAFINAQGFANIGMMTVSIGAVCNLVLDPIFIFKMKMGVQGAALATVISQFAAACWTLRFLAGKKATIRLDKNYLKLKTDRVKKILVLGLSGFTMSVTNSLVQMVCNINLAMYGGDMYIAAMTIINSVREVIHMPVSGVGNGAQPVMSFNYGAKEYVRVKQTICYTAVILLVYTLFAWGMTMLFPNQFVMIFNKDAELLPLTVKSMHIYFFGFFFMAFQFTGQTTFQALGKSKQAIFFSMLRKVIIVVPLTFLLPVIPEIGVTGVFLAEPISNLIGGLACFITMYVTVYRKLEV
;
A
#
# COMPACT_ATOMS: atom_id res chain seq x y z
N MET A 1 -28.41 -18.38 4.87
CA MET A 1 -28.62 -17.23 3.98
C MET A 1 -27.36 -16.38 4.08
N ALA A 2 -26.61 -16.20 2.98
CA ALA A 2 -25.52 -15.22 2.98
C ALA A 2 -26.18 -13.85 3.16
N VAL A 3 -25.86 -13.13 4.23
CA VAL A 3 -26.26 -11.73 4.39
C VAL A 3 -25.66 -11.01 3.21
N GLN A 4 -26.50 -10.67 2.25
CA GLN A 4 -26.10 -9.87 1.10
C GLN A 4 -25.62 -8.54 1.68
N ASN A 5 -24.31 -8.26 1.60
CA ASN A 5 -23.75 -6.98 2.05
C ASN A 5 -24.19 -5.90 1.05
N ASP A 6 -25.43 -5.46 1.21
CA ASP A 6 -26.06 -4.41 0.44
C ASP A 6 -25.70 -3.06 1.08
N PHE A 7 -24.79 -2.32 0.44
CA PHE A 7 -24.34 -1.02 0.94
C PHE A 7 -25.34 0.11 0.65
N SER A 8 -26.43 -0.17 -0.09
CA SER A 8 -27.48 0.82 -0.32
C SER A 8 -28.43 1.00 0.87
N LYS A 9 -28.38 0.07 1.85
CA LYS A 9 -29.27 0.07 3.03
C LYS A 9 -28.47 0.19 4.32
N GLY A 10 -29.12 0.65 5.38
CA GLY A 10 -28.50 0.77 6.70
C GLY A 10 -27.52 1.94 6.87
N SER A 11 -26.82 1.98 8.00
CA SER A 11 -25.89 3.07 8.34
C SER A 11 -24.59 3.00 7.54
N ILE A 12 -24.26 4.06 6.86
CA ILE A 12 -23.00 4.20 6.10
C ILE A 12 -21.78 4.07 7.02
N LEU A 13 -21.84 4.73 8.18
CA LEU A 13 -20.75 4.70 9.15
C LEU A 13 -20.48 3.28 9.64
N SER A 14 -21.55 2.49 9.87
CA SER A 14 -21.43 1.08 10.25
C SER A 14 -20.77 0.24 9.14
N HIS A 15 -21.17 0.46 7.88
CA HIS A 15 -20.53 -0.23 6.74
C HIS A 15 -19.05 0.12 6.61
N MET A 16 -18.72 1.42 6.70
CA MET A 16 -17.32 1.88 6.66
C MET A 16 -16.51 1.27 7.81
N ALA A 17 -17.00 1.35 9.05
CA ALA A 17 -16.29 0.83 10.23
C ALA A 17 -16.07 -0.70 10.14
N ARG A 18 -17.09 -1.45 9.68
CA ARG A 18 -17.00 -2.91 9.51
C ARG A 18 -15.90 -3.32 8.52
N ILE A 19 -15.55 -2.47 7.56
CA ILE A 19 -14.48 -2.72 6.61
C ILE A 19 -13.17 -2.09 7.10
N ALA A 20 -13.21 -0.84 7.57
CA ALA A 20 -12.02 -0.09 7.96
C ALA A 20 -11.27 -0.72 9.15
N LEU A 21 -11.98 -1.16 10.19
CA LEU A 21 -11.35 -1.74 11.38
C LEU A 21 -10.55 -3.02 11.08
N PRO A 22 -11.11 -4.05 10.43
CA PRO A 22 -10.34 -5.24 10.07
C PRO A 22 -9.17 -4.92 9.14
N MET A 23 -9.34 -3.98 8.20
CA MET A 23 -8.26 -3.60 7.28
C MET A 23 -7.13 -2.85 7.98
N THR A 24 -7.44 -1.99 8.95
CA THR A 24 -6.42 -1.33 9.79
C THR A 24 -5.65 -2.37 10.60
N LEU A 25 -6.36 -3.33 11.21
CA LEU A 25 -5.72 -4.43 11.94
C LEU A 25 -4.84 -5.30 11.02
N ALA A 26 -5.30 -5.58 9.80
CA ALA A 26 -4.51 -6.30 8.81
C ALA A 26 -3.18 -5.56 8.47
N GLN A 27 -3.24 -4.23 8.31
CA GLN A 27 -2.04 -3.42 8.09
C GLN A 27 -1.08 -3.48 9.29
N PHE A 28 -1.61 -3.41 10.51
CA PHE A 28 -0.80 -3.55 11.71
C PHE A 28 -0.10 -4.91 11.79
N VAL A 29 -0.83 -5.99 11.55
CA VAL A 29 -0.27 -7.36 11.51
C VAL A 29 0.81 -7.47 10.43
N ASN A 30 0.59 -6.87 9.26
CA ASN A 30 1.55 -6.87 8.15
C ASN A 30 2.86 -6.14 8.51
N ILE A 31 2.78 -5.00 9.20
CA ILE A 31 4.00 -4.28 9.63
C ILE A 31 4.75 -5.06 10.72
N LEU A 32 4.05 -5.60 11.71
CA LEU A 32 4.67 -6.45 12.74
C LEU A 32 5.40 -7.64 12.11
N TYR A 33 4.74 -8.33 11.18
CA TYR A 33 5.33 -9.42 10.45
C TYR A 33 6.63 -9.00 9.73
N ASN A 34 6.61 -7.90 8.97
CA ASN A 34 7.80 -7.42 8.26
C ASN A 34 8.96 -7.06 9.19
N ILE A 35 8.66 -6.52 10.38
CA ILE A 35 9.68 -6.23 11.39
C ILE A 35 10.29 -7.52 11.93
N ILE A 36 9.46 -8.49 12.29
CA ILE A 36 9.92 -9.76 12.88
C ILE A 36 10.74 -10.58 11.88
N ASP A 37 10.32 -10.65 10.61
CA ASP A 37 11.07 -11.29 9.54
C ASP A 37 12.49 -10.73 9.42
N ARG A 38 12.63 -9.38 9.40
CA ARG A 38 13.94 -8.73 9.39
C ARG A 38 14.77 -9.02 10.64
N VAL A 39 14.13 -9.13 11.81
CA VAL A 39 14.81 -9.51 13.07
C VAL A 39 15.36 -10.93 12.97
N PHE A 40 14.62 -11.87 12.40
CA PHE A 40 15.10 -13.25 12.21
C PHE A 40 16.26 -13.30 11.22
N ILE A 41 16.17 -12.62 10.08
CA ILE A 41 17.25 -12.55 9.10
C ILE A 41 18.51 -11.90 9.71
N GLY A 42 18.34 -10.84 10.51
CA GLY A 42 19.42 -10.16 11.21
C GLY A 42 20.07 -10.96 12.35
N ARG A 43 19.54 -12.15 12.66
CA ARG A 43 20.11 -13.09 13.65
C ARG A 43 20.69 -14.35 13.04
N ILE A 44 20.84 -14.39 11.69
CA ILE A 44 21.51 -15.52 11.01
C ILE A 44 22.97 -15.57 11.49
N PRO A 45 23.44 -16.71 12.03
CA PRO A 45 24.82 -16.85 12.51
C PRO A 45 25.84 -16.54 11.39
N ASP A 46 26.93 -15.89 11.73
CA ASP A 46 28.11 -15.57 10.90
C ASP A 46 27.87 -14.65 9.68
N HIS A 47 26.62 -14.46 9.23
CA HIS A 47 26.30 -13.74 7.99
C HIS A 47 25.11 -12.77 8.09
N ALA A 48 24.81 -12.28 9.29
CA ALA A 48 23.65 -11.42 9.56
C ALA A 48 23.64 -10.14 8.70
N THR A 49 24.78 -9.47 8.62
CA THR A 49 24.91 -8.20 7.88
C THR A 49 24.75 -8.41 6.39
N GLU A 50 25.43 -9.43 5.84
CA GLU A 50 25.34 -9.77 4.41
C GLU A 50 23.94 -10.23 4.03
N ALA A 51 23.29 -11.00 4.90
CA ALA A 51 21.92 -11.48 4.71
C ALA A 51 20.90 -10.31 4.67
N LEU A 52 20.96 -9.41 5.65
CA LEU A 52 20.11 -8.22 5.69
C LEU A 52 20.34 -7.29 4.51
N THR A 53 21.61 -7.08 4.14
CA THR A 53 21.96 -6.25 3.00
C THR A 53 21.48 -6.90 1.70
N GLY A 54 21.63 -8.21 1.56
CA GLY A 54 21.13 -8.98 0.41
C GLY A 54 19.61 -8.87 0.26
N LEU A 55 18.87 -9.00 1.37
CA LEU A 55 17.42 -8.76 1.39
C LEU A 55 17.09 -7.32 0.99
N GLY A 56 17.82 -6.34 1.52
CA GLY A 56 17.63 -4.93 1.18
C GLY A 56 17.77 -4.64 -0.31
N VAL A 57 18.75 -5.28 -0.98
CA VAL A 57 18.96 -5.16 -2.43
C VAL A 57 17.86 -5.88 -3.23
N ALA A 58 17.32 -7.00 -2.74
CA ALA A 58 16.23 -7.72 -3.40
C ALA A 58 14.85 -7.04 -3.20
N PHE A 59 14.68 -6.29 -2.12
CA PHE A 59 13.39 -5.72 -1.69
C PHE A 59 12.69 -4.83 -2.73
N PRO A 60 13.37 -3.97 -3.52
CA PRO A 60 12.73 -3.19 -4.60
C PRO A 60 12.01 -4.07 -5.63
N ILE A 61 12.58 -5.24 -5.98
CA ILE A 61 11.96 -6.17 -6.93
C ILE A 61 10.71 -6.81 -6.29
N CYS A 62 10.78 -7.16 -5.00
CA CYS A 62 9.62 -7.66 -4.27
C CYS A 62 8.49 -6.60 -4.19
N THR A 63 8.85 -5.35 -3.94
CA THR A 63 7.90 -4.22 -3.91
C THR A 63 7.25 -3.99 -5.28
N LEU A 64 8.00 -4.18 -6.37
CA LEU A 64 7.46 -4.08 -7.73
C LEU A 64 6.41 -5.16 -7.99
N ALA A 65 6.61 -6.38 -7.50
CA ALA A 65 5.60 -7.44 -7.57
C ALA A 65 4.30 -7.05 -6.84
N ILE A 66 4.42 -6.47 -5.64
CA ILE A 66 3.28 -5.95 -4.87
C ILE A 66 2.58 -4.81 -5.64
N ALA A 67 3.33 -3.93 -6.29
CA ALA A 67 2.77 -2.84 -7.10
C ALA A 67 1.92 -3.37 -8.26
N PHE A 68 2.35 -4.46 -8.92
CA PHE A 68 1.53 -5.12 -9.95
C PHE A 68 0.29 -5.82 -9.38
N ALA A 69 0.36 -6.40 -8.19
CA ALA A 69 -0.83 -6.92 -7.51
C ALA A 69 -1.85 -5.81 -7.24
N ASN A 70 -1.37 -4.66 -6.75
CA ASN A 70 -2.18 -3.48 -6.50
C ASN A 70 -2.74 -2.86 -7.79
N LEU A 71 -1.98 -2.90 -8.89
CA LEU A 71 -2.47 -2.47 -10.22
C LEU A 71 -3.79 -3.15 -10.58
N VAL A 72 -3.87 -4.45 -10.37
CA VAL A 72 -5.08 -5.21 -10.69
C VAL A 72 -6.13 -5.13 -9.59
N GLY A 73 -5.72 -5.24 -8.32
CA GLY A 73 -6.63 -5.19 -7.18
C GLY A 73 -7.33 -3.84 -7.03
N MET A 74 -6.56 -2.74 -7.02
CA MET A 74 -7.11 -1.37 -6.89
C MET A 74 -7.81 -0.88 -8.17
N GLY A 75 -7.52 -1.49 -9.32
CA GLY A 75 -8.24 -1.20 -10.55
C GLY A 75 -9.54 -1.98 -10.70
N GLY A 76 -9.51 -3.27 -10.38
CA GLY A 76 -10.65 -4.16 -10.56
C GLY A 76 -11.71 -4.04 -9.47
N ALA A 77 -11.32 -3.93 -8.19
CA ALA A 77 -12.26 -3.94 -7.08
C ALA A 77 -13.29 -2.78 -7.09
N PRO A 78 -12.92 -1.51 -7.39
CA PRO A 78 -13.92 -0.45 -7.56
C PRO A 78 -14.87 -0.68 -8.73
N LEU A 79 -14.35 -1.11 -9.89
CA LEU A 79 -15.19 -1.41 -11.06
C LEU A 79 -16.16 -2.54 -10.75
N PHE A 80 -15.69 -3.59 -10.08
CA PHE A 80 -16.52 -4.69 -9.60
C PHE A 80 -17.63 -4.19 -8.65
N SER A 81 -17.31 -3.31 -7.69
CA SER A 81 -18.30 -2.75 -6.75
C SER A 81 -19.34 -1.88 -7.47
N ILE A 82 -18.93 -1.09 -8.47
CA ILE A 82 -19.84 -0.27 -9.31
C ILE A 82 -20.83 -1.18 -10.04
N GLU A 83 -20.36 -2.23 -10.71
CA GLU A 83 -21.24 -3.14 -11.46
C GLU A 83 -22.19 -3.91 -10.51
N ARG A 84 -21.74 -4.28 -9.32
CA ARG A 84 -22.62 -4.82 -8.28
C ARG A 84 -23.72 -3.83 -7.89
N GLY A 85 -23.37 -2.57 -7.69
CA GLY A 85 -24.33 -1.51 -7.36
C GLY A 85 -25.36 -1.29 -8.47
N LYS A 86 -24.97 -1.43 -9.73
CA LYS A 86 -25.90 -1.40 -10.88
C LYS A 86 -26.83 -2.60 -10.97
N GLY A 87 -26.60 -3.64 -10.16
CA GLY A 87 -27.30 -4.92 -10.28
C GLY A 87 -26.80 -5.79 -11.46
N ASN A 88 -25.70 -5.40 -12.10
CA ASN A 88 -25.13 -6.14 -13.23
C ASN A 88 -24.13 -7.20 -12.71
N GLU A 89 -24.67 -8.25 -12.12
CA GLU A 89 -23.86 -9.34 -11.54
C GLU A 89 -23.00 -10.06 -12.58
N GLU A 90 -23.46 -10.16 -13.81
CA GLU A 90 -22.72 -10.83 -14.88
C GLU A 90 -21.44 -10.06 -15.21
N GLU A 91 -21.51 -8.75 -15.41
CA GLU A 91 -20.31 -7.94 -15.66
C GLU A 91 -19.37 -7.94 -14.44
N ALA A 92 -19.91 -7.93 -13.23
CA ALA A 92 -19.10 -8.07 -12.01
C ALA A 92 -18.35 -9.42 -11.97
N LYS A 93 -18.97 -10.54 -12.39
CA LYS A 93 -18.30 -11.86 -12.54
C LYS A 93 -17.17 -11.79 -13.57
N TYR A 94 -17.41 -11.13 -14.69
CA TYR A 94 -16.36 -10.94 -15.71
C TYR A 94 -15.21 -10.09 -15.20
N ILE A 95 -15.46 -9.01 -14.46
CA ILE A 95 -14.38 -8.19 -13.87
C ILE A 95 -13.56 -9.00 -12.89
N LEU A 96 -14.21 -9.77 -12.00
CA LEU A 96 -13.54 -10.66 -11.06
C LEU A 96 -12.68 -11.71 -11.77
N GLY A 97 -13.25 -12.42 -12.76
CA GLY A 97 -12.55 -13.44 -13.53
C GLY A 97 -11.40 -12.89 -14.37
N ASN A 98 -11.62 -11.74 -15.05
CA ASN A 98 -10.54 -11.09 -15.82
C ASN A 98 -9.41 -10.59 -14.92
N SER A 99 -9.72 -10.08 -13.70
CA SER A 99 -8.70 -9.66 -12.74
C SER A 99 -7.88 -10.85 -12.25
N PHE A 100 -8.51 -12.00 -11.96
CA PHE A 100 -7.80 -13.22 -11.62
C PHE A 100 -6.86 -13.67 -12.74
N SER A 101 -7.37 -13.79 -13.97
CA SER A 101 -6.57 -14.20 -15.12
C SER A 101 -5.44 -13.23 -15.43
N LEU A 102 -5.69 -11.93 -15.28
CA LEU A 102 -4.69 -10.88 -15.46
C LEU A 102 -3.56 -10.98 -14.42
N LEU A 103 -3.90 -11.23 -13.14
CA LEU A 103 -2.90 -11.47 -12.08
C LEU A 103 -2.05 -12.71 -12.37
N VAL A 104 -2.66 -13.79 -12.88
CA VAL A 104 -1.92 -15.00 -13.28
C VAL A 104 -0.95 -14.69 -14.42
N VAL A 105 -1.42 -14.00 -15.47
CA VAL A 105 -0.57 -13.65 -16.62
C VAL A 105 0.56 -12.72 -16.19
N ILE A 106 0.25 -11.64 -15.46
CA ILE A 106 1.26 -10.70 -14.98
C ILE A 106 2.25 -11.40 -14.04
N GLY A 107 1.76 -12.25 -13.12
CA GLY A 107 2.62 -12.97 -12.18
C GLY A 107 3.60 -13.90 -12.86
N VAL A 108 3.14 -14.68 -13.85
CA VAL A 108 4.00 -15.55 -14.63
C VAL A 108 4.99 -14.76 -15.47
N VAL A 109 4.52 -13.74 -16.21
CA VAL A 109 5.39 -12.91 -17.06
C VAL A 109 6.43 -12.17 -16.20
N PHE A 110 6.01 -11.57 -15.07
CA PHE A 110 6.92 -10.91 -14.15
C PHE A 110 7.98 -11.87 -13.62
N SER A 111 7.58 -13.06 -13.16
CA SER A 111 8.53 -14.05 -12.65
C SER A 111 9.54 -14.48 -13.71
N VAL A 112 9.10 -14.77 -14.93
CA VAL A 112 9.98 -15.16 -16.04
C VAL A 112 10.93 -14.01 -16.42
N VAL A 113 10.41 -12.82 -16.62
CA VAL A 113 11.23 -11.65 -16.99
C VAL A 113 12.25 -11.37 -15.91
N MET A 114 11.82 -11.27 -14.64
CA MET A 114 12.73 -10.99 -13.53
C MET A 114 13.76 -12.10 -13.32
N PHE A 115 13.40 -13.35 -13.55
CA PHE A 115 14.34 -14.48 -13.48
C PHE A 115 15.46 -14.34 -14.53
N LEU A 116 15.14 -13.89 -15.75
CA LEU A 116 16.11 -13.66 -16.82
C LEU A 116 17.01 -12.45 -16.56
N VAL A 117 16.46 -11.37 -15.98
CA VAL A 117 17.20 -10.11 -15.77
C VAL A 117 17.65 -9.91 -14.32
N LYS A 118 17.44 -10.88 -13.40
CA LYS A 118 17.76 -10.72 -11.97
C LYS A 118 19.21 -10.32 -11.71
N ARG A 119 20.14 -10.90 -12.44
CA ARG A 119 21.57 -10.64 -12.26
C ARG A 119 21.94 -9.18 -12.53
N PRO A 120 21.69 -8.61 -13.73
CA PRO A 120 21.98 -7.19 -13.98
C PRO A 120 21.16 -6.26 -13.06
N MET A 121 19.92 -6.63 -12.73
CA MET A 121 19.08 -5.83 -11.83
C MET A 121 19.65 -5.77 -10.41
N LEU A 122 20.09 -6.88 -9.83
CA LEU A 122 20.70 -6.90 -8.48
C LEU A 122 21.98 -6.03 -8.44
N TYR A 123 22.83 -6.11 -9.46
CA TYR A 123 24.00 -5.23 -9.54
C TYR A 123 23.63 -3.76 -9.70
N LEU A 124 22.61 -3.45 -10.51
CA LEU A 124 22.08 -2.08 -10.65
C LEU A 124 21.52 -1.53 -9.33
N LEU A 125 20.92 -2.40 -8.51
CA LEU A 125 20.40 -2.06 -7.20
C LEU A 125 21.46 -2.03 -6.08
N GLY A 126 22.74 -2.24 -6.43
CA GLY A 126 23.86 -2.07 -5.51
C GLY A 126 24.42 -3.36 -4.90
N ALA A 127 24.11 -4.54 -5.44
CA ALA A 127 24.72 -5.78 -4.99
C ALA A 127 26.24 -5.78 -5.24
N SER A 128 27.05 -5.92 -4.19
CA SER A 128 28.47 -6.24 -4.32
C SER A 128 28.66 -7.74 -4.59
N LYS A 129 29.87 -8.14 -4.97
CA LYS A 129 30.20 -9.57 -5.20
C LYS A 129 29.89 -10.45 -3.99
N ASN A 130 30.11 -9.92 -2.78
CA ASN A 130 29.88 -10.65 -1.52
C ASN A 130 28.38 -10.76 -1.17
N ILE A 131 27.59 -9.76 -1.52
CA ILE A 131 26.15 -9.67 -1.19
C ILE A 131 25.30 -10.37 -2.24
N TYR A 132 25.78 -10.42 -3.51
CA TYR A 132 25.04 -10.98 -4.64
C TYR A 132 24.46 -12.39 -4.35
N GLY A 133 25.27 -13.28 -3.76
CA GLY A 133 24.84 -14.66 -3.45
C GLY A 133 23.62 -14.71 -2.54
N TYR A 134 23.55 -13.87 -1.53
CA TYR A 134 22.41 -13.79 -0.61
C TYR A 134 21.18 -13.20 -1.28
N ALA A 135 21.35 -12.10 -2.02
CA ALA A 135 20.26 -11.46 -2.76
C ALA A 135 19.69 -12.37 -3.86
N ASP A 136 20.54 -13.05 -4.62
CA ASP A 136 20.15 -13.97 -5.69
C ASP A 136 19.42 -15.21 -5.15
N SER A 137 19.89 -15.78 -4.06
CA SER A 137 19.27 -16.93 -3.40
C SER A 137 17.87 -16.60 -2.89
N TYR A 138 17.71 -15.46 -2.22
CA TYR A 138 16.41 -14.97 -1.75
C TYR A 138 15.46 -14.72 -2.92
N LEU A 139 15.92 -13.92 -3.90
CA LEU A 139 15.09 -13.50 -5.02
C LEU A 139 14.66 -14.68 -5.90
N THR A 140 15.53 -15.67 -6.12
CA THR A 140 15.21 -16.86 -6.91
C THR A 140 14.02 -17.62 -6.34
N ILE A 141 14.00 -17.87 -5.03
CA ILE A 141 12.90 -18.55 -4.34
C ILE A 141 11.65 -17.67 -4.35
N TYR A 142 11.79 -16.36 -4.05
CA TYR A 142 10.68 -15.42 -4.05
C TYR A 142 9.99 -15.33 -5.41
N LEU A 143 10.75 -15.30 -6.52
CA LEU A 143 10.21 -15.26 -7.87
C LEU A 143 9.38 -16.50 -8.23
N CYS A 144 9.74 -17.69 -7.72
CA CYS A 144 8.91 -18.87 -7.86
C CYS A 144 7.55 -18.74 -7.15
N GLY A 145 7.50 -17.95 -6.07
CA GLY A 145 6.29 -17.70 -5.30
C GLY A 145 5.54 -16.40 -5.64
N THR A 146 6.06 -15.58 -6.54
CA THR A 146 5.49 -14.25 -6.85
C THR A 146 4.03 -14.32 -7.30
N LEU A 147 3.65 -15.37 -8.03
CA LEU A 147 2.26 -15.62 -8.41
C LEU A 147 1.34 -15.68 -7.20
N PHE A 148 1.74 -16.35 -6.12
CA PHE A 148 0.95 -16.46 -4.90
C PHE A 148 0.86 -15.13 -4.16
N VAL A 149 1.95 -14.35 -4.15
CA VAL A 149 1.94 -12.98 -3.62
C VAL A 149 0.92 -12.12 -4.37
N MET A 150 0.95 -12.15 -5.69
CA MET A 150 0.03 -11.35 -6.52
C MET A 150 -1.42 -11.80 -6.35
N LEU A 151 -1.69 -13.10 -6.28
CA LEU A 151 -3.03 -13.63 -6.08
C LEU A 151 -3.55 -13.33 -4.66
N SER A 152 -2.75 -13.51 -3.63
CA SER A 152 -3.17 -13.24 -2.26
C SER A 152 -3.56 -11.77 -2.06
N LEU A 153 -2.75 -10.83 -2.56
CA LEU A 153 -2.98 -9.40 -2.40
C LEU A 153 -4.05 -8.87 -3.36
N GLY A 154 -3.90 -9.16 -4.65
CA GLY A 154 -4.79 -8.62 -5.68
C GLY A 154 -6.21 -9.13 -5.56
N MET A 155 -6.40 -10.42 -5.27
CA MET A 155 -7.75 -11.00 -5.11
C MET A 155 -8.38 -10.68 -3.76
N ASN A 156 -7.57 -10.38 -2.72
CA ASN A 156 -8.09 -9.93 -1.42
C ASN A 156 -8.89 -8.62 -1.52
N ALA A 157 -8.55 -7.74 -2.46
CA ALA A 157 -9.29 -6.52 -2.73
C ALA A 157 -10.76 -6.80 -3.10
N PHE A 158 -11.05 -7.90 -3.80
CA PHE A 158 -12.40 -8.31 -4.16
C PHE A 158 -13.20 -8.92 -3.00
N ILE A 159 -12.51 -9.53 -2.01
CA ILE A 159 -13.14 -9.97 -0.76
C ILE A 159 -13.64 -8.75 0.01
N ASN A 160 -12.79 -7.73 0.14
CA ASN A 160 -13.13 -6.47 0.80
C ASN A 160 -14.23 -5.71 0.05
N ALA A 161 -14.19 -5.70 -1.28
CA ALA A 161 -15.22 -5.10 -2.15
C ALA A 161 -16.59 -5.77 -2.01
N GLN A 162 -16.63 -7.03 -1.58
CA GLN A 162 -17.88 -7.73 -1.25
C GLN A 162 -18.33 -7.49 0.21
N GLY A 163 -17.57 -6.71 1.00
CA GLY A 163 -17.88 -6.40 2.40
C GLY A 163 -17.45 -7.47 3.41
N PHE A 164 -16.61 -8.43 3.01
CA PHE A 164 -16.09 -9.48 3.88
C PHE A 164 -14.70 -9.16 4.44
N ALA A 165 -14.51 -7.95 4.94
CA ALA A 165 -13.19 -7.46 5.38
C ALA A 165 -12.55 -8.31 6.49
N ASN A 166 -13.36 -8.96 7.36
CA ASN A 166 -12.83 -9.93 8.33
C ASN A 166 -12.13 -11.12 7.63
N ILE A 167 -12.68 -11.59 6.52
CA ILE A 167 -12.06 -12.65 5.73
C ILE A 167 -10.81 -12.13 5.04
N GLY A 168 -10.86 -10.89 4.55
CA GLY A 168 -9.69 -10.20 3.98
C GLY A 168 -8.56 -10.02 5.01
N MET A 169 -8.89 -9.64 6.25
CA MET A 169 -7.94 -9.58 7.36
C MET A 169 -7.34 -10.97 7.66
N MET A 170 -8.16 -12.01 7.66
CA MET A 170 -7.67 -13.38 7.87
C MET A 170 -6.67 -13.81 6.80
N THR A 171 -6.81 -13.37 5.55
CA THR A 171 -5.81 -13.62 4.50
C THR A 171 -4.43 -13.13 4.93
N VAL A 172 -4.35 -11.90 5.40
CA VAL A 172 -3.08 -11.30 5.87
C VAL A 172 -2.58 -12.00 7.13
N SER A 173 -3.47 -12.28 8.07
CA SER A 173 -3.11 -12.95 9.34
C SER A 173 -2.59 -14.38 9.12
N ILE A 174 -3.19 -15.15 8.20
CA ILE A 174 -2.71 -16.49 7.83
C ILE A 174 -1.29 -16.39 7.27
N GLY A 175 -1.05 -15.47 6.33
CA GLY A 175 0.28 -15.24 5.79
C GLY A 175 1.30 -14.90 6.88
N ALA A 176 0.96 -13.94 7.75
CA ALA A 176 1.84 -13.48 8.82
C ALA A 176 2.14 -14.59 9.86
N VAL A 177 1.11 -15.31 10.33
CA VAL A 177 1.30 -16.40 11.31
C VAL A 177 2.08 -17.56 10.72
N CYS A 178 1.77 -17.98 9.50
CA CYS A 178 2.54 -19.03 8.83
C CYS A 178 4.01 -18.65 8.69
N ASN A 179 4.31 -17.42 8.28
CA ASN A 179 5.67 -16.95 8.14
C ASN A 179 6.40 -16.90 9.50
N LEU A 180 5.77 -16.31 10.52
CA LEU A 180 6.32 -16.23 11.87
C LEU A 180 6.70 -17.61 12.46
N VAL A 181 5.94 -18.65 12.12
CA VAL A 181 6.21 -20.02 12.55
C VAL A 181 7.29 -20.69 11.69
N LEU A 182 7.26 -20.46 10.38
CA LEU A 182 8.16 -21.13 9.43
C LEU A 182 9.55 -20.52 9.41
N ASP A 183 9.70 -19.20 9.61
CA ASP A 183 10.99 -18.51 9.62
C ASP A 183 11.99 -19.15 10.59
N PRO A 184 11.70 -19.28 11.90
CA PRO A 184 12.67 -19.87 12.83
C PRO A 184 12.98 -21.34 12.50
N ILE A 185 12.03 -22.07 11.92
CA ILE A 185 12.23 -23.47 11.52
C ILE A 185 13.21 -23.54 10.35
N PHE A 186 12.97 -22.81 9.28
CA PHE A 186 13.80 -22.87 8.09
C PHE A 186 15.13 -22.14 8.25
N ILE A 187 15.12 -20.95 8.88
CA ILE A 187 16.34 -20.16 9.05
C ILE A 187 17.31 -20.85 10.01
N PHE A 188 16.85 -21.25 11.20
CA PHE A 188 17.74 -21.71 12.28
C PHE A 188 17.78 -23.22 12.43
N LYS A 189 16.60 -23.92 12.52
CA LYS A 189 16.57 -25.36 12.74
C LYS A 189 17.03 -26.14 11.53
N MET A 190 16.60 -25.76 10.32
CA MET A 190 17.04 -26.36 9.07
C MET A 190 18.31 -25.72 8.49
N LYS A 191 18.83 -24.66 9.12
CA LYS A 191 20.06 -23.94 8.74
C LYS A 191 20.07 -23.44 7.29
N MET A 192 18.89 -23.09 6.75
CA MET A 192 18.77 -22.60 5.36
C MET A 192 19.10 -21.11 5.22
N GLY A 193 19.26 -20.37 6.34
CA GLY A 193 19.58 -18.94 6.31
C GLY A 193 18.58 -18.13 5.48
N VAL A 194 19.09 -17.30 4.58
CA VAL A 194 18.27 -16.41 3.72
C VAL A 194 17.32 -17.19 2.80
N GLN A 195 17.71 -18.35 2.33
CA GLN A 195 16.84 -19.22 1.53
C GLN A 195 15.64 -19.70 2.34
N GLY A 196 15.85 -19.98 3.64
CA GLY A 196 14.78 -20.36 4.56
C GLY A 196 13.73 -19.26 4.73
N ALA A 197 14.15 -18.01 4.89
CA ALA A 197 13.26 -16.85 4.97
C ALA A 197 12.44 -16.67 3.68
N ALA A 198 13.08 -16.80 2.51
CA ALA A 198 12.37 -16.71 1.23
C ALA A 198 11.34 -17.84 1.08
N LEU A 199 11.70 -19.06 1.45
CA LEU A 199 10.81 -20.23 1.37
C LEU A 199 9.62 -20.10 2.33
N ALA A 200 9.85 -19.64 3.56
CA ALA A 200 8.80 -19.35 4.53
C ALA A 200 7.81 -18.30 4.00
N THR A 201 8.32 -17.23 3.39
CA THR A 201 7.49 -16.21 2.74
C THR A 201 6.65 -16.81 1.62
N VAL A 202 7.23 -17.60 0.73
CA VAL A 202 6.51 -18.20 -0.40
C VAL A 202 5.41 -19.15 0.07
N ILE A 203 5.69 -20.04 1.04
CA ILE A 203 4.71 -20.96 1.61
C ILE A 203 3.58 -20.20 2.31
N SER A 204 3.90 -19.14 3.03
CA SER A 204 2.93 -18.30 3.72
C SER A 204 2.01 -17.58 2.73
N GLN A 205 2.55 -17.05 1.64
CA GLN A 205 1.77 -16.43 0.58
C GLN A 205 0.95 -17.45 -0.21
N PHE A 206 1.45 -18.66 -0.40
CA PHE A 206 0.67 -19.76 -0.96
C PHE A 206 -0.54 -20.09 -0.09
N ALA A 207 -0.37 -20.22 1.22
CA ALA A 207 -1.48 -20.47 2.16
C ALA A 207 -2.51 -19.32 2.13
N ALA A 208 -2.06 -18.07 2.11
CA ALA A 208 -2.91 -16.89 1.97
C ALA A 208 -3.66 -16.87 0.63
N ALA A 209 -3.00 -17.20 -0.47
CA ALA A 209 -3.62 -17.30 -1.80
C ALA A 209 -4.68 -18.41 -1.84
N CYS A 210 -4.38 -19.59 -1.31
CA CYS A 210 -5.34 -20.69 -1.20
C CYS A 210 -6.58 -20.30 -0.39
N TRP A 211 -6.40 -19.61 0.74
CA TRP A 211 -7.50 -19.08 1.55
C TRP A 211 -8.38 -18.12 0.76
N THR A 212 -7.75 -17.13 0.10
CA THR A 212 -8.43 -16.13 -0.72
C THR A 212 -9.25 -16.76 -1.84
N LEU A 213 -8.62 -17.67 -2.60
CA LEU A 213 -9.27 -18.33 -3.73
C LEU A 213 -10.37 -19.29 -3.28
N ARG A 214 -10.16 -20.04 -2.19
CA ARG A 214 -11.18 -20.92 -1.60
C ARG A 214 -12.43 -20.12 -1.19
N PHE A 215 -12.25 -18.92 -0.61
CA PHE A 215 -13.37 -18.05 -0.27
C PHE A 215 -14.09 -17.55 -1.53
N LEU A 216 -13.35 -17.01 -2.51
CA LEU A 216 -13.94 -16.44 -3.72
C LEU A 216 -14.63 -17.49 -4.62
N ALA A 217 -14.14 -18.73 -4.65
CA ALA A 217 -14.79 -19.84 -5.33
C ALA A 217 -15.91 -20.49 -4.50
N GLY A 218 -15.96 -20.21 -3.19
CA GLY A 218 -16.87 -20.83 -2.25
C GLY A 218 -18.29 -20.27 -2.26
N LYS A 219 -19.20 -20.97 -1.58
CA LYS A 219 -20.64 -20.61 -1.47
C LYS A 219 -20.91 -19.35 -0.63
N LYS A 220 -19.93 -18.88 0.14
CA LYS A 220 -20.07 -17.70 1.02
C LYS A 220 -19.83 -16.38 0.30
N ALA A 221 -19.12 -16.38 -0.82
CA ALA A 221 -18.93 -15.19 -1.63
C ALA A 221 -20.24 -14.77 -2.31
N THR A 222 -20.55 -13.48 -2.29
CA THR A 222 -21.74 -12.93 -2.96
C THR A 222 -21.63 -13.14 -4.48
N ILE A 223 -20.49 -12.80 -5.04
CA ILE A 223 -20.13 -13.09 -6.44
C ILE A 223 -18.93 -14.02 -6.42
N ARG A 224 -19.07 -15.18 -7.07
CA ARG A 224 -18.06 -16.23 -7.08
C ARG A 224 -17.13 -16.12 -8.27
N LEU A 225 -15.90 -16.54 -8.05
CA LEU A 225 -14.96 -16.79 -9.13
C LEU A 225 -15.38 -18.08 -9.85
N ASP A 226 -15.71 -17.96 -11.14
CA ASP A 226 -16.18 -19.06 -11.97
C ASP A 226 -15.34 -19.15 -13.24
N LYS A 227 -15.06 -20.38 -13.66
CA LYS A 227 -14.21 -20.70 -14.84
C LYS A 227 -14.76 -20.10 -16.14
N ASN A 228 -16.08 -19.93 -16.25
CA ASN A 228 -16.74 -19.39 -17.44
C ASN A 228 -16.39 -17.91 -17.69
N TYR A 229 -15.93 -17.18 -16.67
CA TYR A 229 -15.66 -15.74 -16.72
C TYR A 229 -14.16 -15.39 -16.79
N LEU A 230 -13.28 -16.39 -16.91
CA LEU A 230 -11.81 -16.20 -16.90
C LEU A 230 -11.25 -15.65 -18.21
N LYS A 231 -12.01 -15.74 -19.32
CA LYS A 231 -11.52 -15.31 -20.63
C LYS A 231 -11.27 -13.81 -20.64
N LEU A 232 -10.01 -13.43 -20.88
CA LEU A 232 -9.59 -12.03 -20.95
C LEU A 232 -10.28 -11.33 -22.13
N LYS A 233 -10.86 -10.16 -21.86
CA LYS A 233 -11.36 -9.24 -22.88
C LYS A 233 -10.62 -7.91 -22.77
N THR A 234 -10.08 -7.45 -23.89
CA THR A 234 -9.22 -6.26 -23.98
C THR A 234 -9.85 -5.03 -23.34
N ASP A 235 -11.13 -4.78 -23.56
CA ASP A 235 -11.84 -3.62 -23.02
C ASP A 235 -11.89 -3.64 -21.50
N ARG A 236 -12.13 -4.81 -20.88
CA ARG A 236 -12.14 -4.98 -19.42
C ARG A 236 -10.75 -4.86 -18.84
N VAL A 237 -9.77 -5.53 -19.45
CA VAL A 237 -8.36 -5.45 -19.05
C VAL A 237 -7.88 -4.00 -19.08
N LYS A 238 -8.19 -3.27 -20.16
CA LYS A 238 -7.85 -1.85 -20.29
C LYS A 238 -8.47 -0.99 -19.18
N LYS A 239 -9.74 -1.18 -18.85
CA LYS A 239 -10.43 -0.46 -17.76
C LYS A 239 -9.77 -0.75 -16.40
N ILE A 240 -9.48 -2.03 -16.11
CA ILE A 240 -8.83 -2.46 -14.88
C ILE A 240 -7.44 -1.82 -14.77
N LEU A 241 -6.62 -1.94 -15.81
CA LEU A 241 -5.25 -1.39 -15.81
C LEU A 241 -5.24 0.13 -15.70
N VAL A 242 -6.08 0.82 -16.46
CA VAL A 242 -6.14 2.30 -16.45
C VAL A 242 -6.55 2.83 -15.07
N LEU A 243 -7.52 2.21 -14.39
CA LEU A 243 -7.90 2.63 -13.05
C LEU A 243 -6.83 2.24 -12.03
N GLY A 244 -6.28 1.04 -12.13
CA GLY A 244 -5.24 0.53 -11.23
C GLY A 244 -3.90 1.26 -11.37
N LEU A 245 -3.65 1.89 -12.52
CA LEU A 245 -2.43 2.67 -12.74
C LEU A 245 -2.27 3.78 -11.68
N SER A 246 -3.37 4.30 -11.11
CA SER A 246 -3.30 5.27 -10.02
C SER A 246 -2.65 4.71 -8.76
N GLY A 247 -3.00 3.50 -8.35
CA GLY A 247 -2.39 2.82 -7.20
C GLY A 247 -0.95 2.37 -7.47
N PHE A 248 -0.69 1.87 -8.68
CA PHE A 248 0.66 1.53 -9.12
C PHE A 248 1.58 2.75 -9.10
N THR A 249 1.15 3.85 -9.73
CA THR A 249 1.89 5.12 -9.76
C THR A 249 2.16 5.61 -8.33
N MET A 250 1.18 5.55 -7.45
CA MET A 250 1.34 5.95 -6.05
C MET A 250 2.42 5.13 -5.33
N SER A 251 2.47 3.83 -5.55
CA SER A 251 3.48 2.94 -4.95
C SER A 251 4.89 3.25 -5.49
N VAL A 252 5.02 3.36 -6.82
CA VAL A 252 6.30 3.65 -7.47
C VAL A 252 6.82 5.04 -7.10
N THR A 253 5.95 6.04 -7.10
CA THR A 253 6.35 7.42 -6.76
C THR A 253 6.74 7.58 -5.29
N ASN A 254 6.13 6.82 -4.37
CA ASN A 254 6.58 6.82 -2.97
C ASN A 254 8.02 6.31 -2.84
N SER A 255 8.38 5.22 -3.52
CA SER A 255 9.75 4.69 -3.53
C SER A 255 10.74 5.67 -4.17
N LEU A 256 10.33 6.31 -5.28
CA LEU A 256 11.16 7.33 -5.95
C LEU A 256 11.42 8.52 -5.02
N VAL A 257 10.39 9.05 -4.36
CA VAL A 257 10.55 10.17 -3.42
C VAL A 257 11.47 9.81 -2.28
N GLN A 258 11.32 8.61 -1.70
CA GLN A 258 12.20 8.16 -0.62
C GLN A 258 13.66 8.09 -1.07
N MET A 259 13.92 7.59 -2.27
CA MET A 259 15.27 7.56 -2.85
C MET A 259 15.83 8.98 -3.04
N VAL A 260 15.06 9.89 -3.63
CA VAL A 260 15.45 11.28 -3.86
C VAL A 260 15.71 12.01 -2.53
N CYS A 261 14.86 11.83 -1.53
CA CYS A 261 15.06 12.38 -0.20
C CYS A 261 16.37 11.88 0.42
N ASN A 262 16.64 10.58 0.36
CA ASN A 262 17.86 10.00 0.92
C ASN A 262 19.12 10.53 0.23
N ILE A 263 19.12 10.69 -1.12
CA ILE A 263 20.23 11.27 -1.87
C ILE A 263 20.51 12.71 -1.43
N ASN A 264 19.47 13.54 -1.31
CA ASN A 264 19.64 14.93 -0.90
C ASN A 264 20.05 15.05 0.58
N LEU A 265 19.52 14.20 1.46
CA LEU A 265 19.95 14.15 2.87
C LEU A 265 21.40 13.72 3.01
N ALA A 266 21.88 12.76 2.21
CA ALA A 266 23.29 12.38 2.18
C ALA A 266 24.18 13.54 1.74
N MET A 267 23.74 14.28 0.71
CA MET A 267 24.52 15.39 0.12
C MET A 267 24.60 16.62 1.04
N TYR A 268 23.48 17.01 1.70
CA TYR A 268 23.39 18.25 2.46
C TYR A 268 23.47 18.08 3.97
N GLY A 269 23.21 16.87 4.50
CA GLY A 269 23.08 16.65 5.95
C GLY A 269 23.89 15.47 6.50
N GLY A 270 24.32 14.56 5.64
CA GLY A 270 25.07 13.35 6.05
C GLY A 270 24.19 12.28 6.69
N ASP A 271 24.85 11.25 7.26
CA ASP A 271 24.21 10.02 7.74
C ASP A 271 23.23 10.24 8.90
N MET A 272 23.47 11.23 9.75
CA MET A 272 22.59 11.57 10.86
C MET A 272 21.20 12.00 10.39
N TYR A 273 21.10 12.77 9.31
CA TYR A 273 19.82 13.18 8.75
C TYR A 273 19.10 12.05 8.01
N ILE A 274 19.83 11.10 7.42
CA ILE A 274 19.26 9.88 6.83
C ILE A 274 18.66 9.01 7.96
N ALA A 275 19.37 8.87 9.07
CA ALA A 275 18.86 8.15 10.25
C ALA A 275 17.61 8.83 10.83
N ALA A 276 17.62 10.16 10.96
CA ALA A 276 16.44 10.92 11.38
C ALA A 276 15.23 10.71 10.44
N MET A 277 15.44 10.77 9.12
CA MET A 277 14.37 10.51 8.14
C MET A 277 13.83 9.08 8.23
N THR A 278 14.68 8.11 8.50
CA THR A 278 14.26 6.71 8.68
C THR A 278 13.33 6.55 9.87
N ILE A 279 13.62 7.20 11.00
CA ILE A 279 12.76 7.22 12.18
C ILE A 279 11.42 7.92 11.84
N ILE A 280 11.48 9.11 11.21
CA ILE A 280 10.30 9.88 10.79
C ILE A 280 9.40 9.06 9.86
N ASN A 281 9.98 8.35 8.88
CA ASN A 281 9.22 7.47 8.00
C ASN A 281 8.55 6.32 8.74
N SER A 282 9.22 5.73 9.74
CA SER A 282 8.63 4.66 10.56
C SER A 282 7.44 5.16 11.38
N VAL A 283 7.56 6.35 11.99
CA VAL A 283 6.43 7.00 12.69
C VAL A 283 5.30 7.29 11.71
N ARG A 284 5.61 7.82 10.53
CA ARG A 284 4.63 8.10 9.47
C ARG A 284 3.87 6.84 9.04
N GLU A 285 4.55 5.72 8.85
CA GLU A 285 3.90 4.46 8.48
C GLU A 285 2.86 4.02 9.50
N VAL A 286 3.21 4.06 10.79
CA VAL A 286 2.27 3.71 11.87
C VAL A 286 1.06 4.64 11.87
N ILE A 287 1.27 5.96 11.77
CA ILE A 287 0.19 6.95 11.75
C ILE A 287 -0.67 6.82 10.48
N HIS A 288 -0.10 6.39 9.37
CA HIS A 288 -0.80 6.24 8.09
C HIS A 288 -1.74 5.01 8.03
N MET A 289 -1.55 4.00 8.88
CA MET A 289 -2.37 2.78 8.85
C MET A 289 -3.88 3.04 8.99
N PRO A 290 -4.38 3.79 9.99
CA PRO A 290 -5.80 4.09 10.09
C PRO A 290 -6.32 4.93 8.93
N VAL A 291 -5.49 5.82 8.36
CA VAL A 291 -5.85 6.61 7.18
C VAL A 291 -6.14 5.68 5.98
N SER A 292 -5.24 4.72 5.74
CA SER A 292 -5.44 3.70 4.71
C SER A 292 -6.65 2.81 4.99
N GLY A 293 -6.84 2.42 6.26
CA GLY A 293 -7.98 1.61 6.69
C GLY A 293 -9.32 2.29 6.41
N VAL A 294 -9.45 3.57 6.75
CA VAL A 294 -10.66 4.37 6.48
C VAL A 294 -10.90 4.52 4.98
N GLY A 295 -9.85 4.81 4.20
CA GLY A 295 -9.95 4.91 2.75
C GLY A 295 -10.42 3.61 2.11
N ASN A 296 -9.82 2.49 2.51
CA ASN A 296 -10.19 1.15 2.04
C ASN A 296 -11.60 0.74 2.47
N GLY A 297 -12.06 1.22 3.64
CA GLY A 297 -13.43 0.99 4.13
C GLY A 297 -14.47 1.82 3.38
N ALA A 298 -14.13 3.05 3.02
CA ALA A 298 -15.01 3.96 2.31
C ALA A 298 -15.16 3.60 0.82
N GLN A 299 -14.08 3.13 0.19
CA GLN A 299 -14.02 2.88 -1.26
C GLN A 299 -15.10 1.93 -1.77
N PRO A 300 -15.31 0.71 -1.21
CA PRO A 300 -16.38 -0.19 -1.67
C PRO A 300 -17.78 0.40 -1.47
N VAL A 301 -18.00 1.12 -0.37
CA VAL A 301 -19.29 1.77 -0.06
C VAL A 301 -19.60 2.87 -1.07
N MET A 302 -18.61 3.72 -1.39
CA MET A 302 -18.75 4.76 -2.43
C MET A 302 -19.01 4.14 -3.81
N SER A 303 -18.20 3.14 -4.20
CA SER A 303 -18.28 2.50 -5.52
C SER A 303 -19.62 1.82 -5.75
N PHE A 304 -20.11 1.08 -4.75
CA PHE A 304 -21.39 0.39 -4.81
C PHE A 304 -22.56 1.39 -4.94
N ASN A 305 -22.63 2.37 -4.04
CA ASN A 305 -23.70 3.37 -4.05
C ASN A 305 -23.68 4.24 -5.32
N TYR A 306 -22.48 4.51 -5.86
CA TYR A 306 -22.35 5.19 -7.14
C TYR A 306 -22.94 4.36 -8.30
N GLY A 307 -22.67 3.05 -8.32
CA GLY A 307 -23.28 2.13 -9.26
C GLY A 307 -24.80 2.04 -9.12
N ALA A 308 -25.31 2.02 -7.90
CA ALA A 308 -26.75 2.00 -7.58
C ALA A 308 -27.45 3.34 -7.82
N LYS A 309 -26.73 4.40 -8.24
CA LYS A 309 -27.23 5.78 -8.40
C LYS A 309 -27.74 6.41 -7.08
N GLU A 310 -27.35 5.86 -5.92
CA GLU A 310 -27.64 6.38 -4.59
C GLU A 310 -26.68 7.53 -4.24
N TYR A 311 -26.80 8.65 -4.95
CA TYR A 311 -25.83 9.75 -4.88
C TYR A 311 -25.83 10.47 -3.54
N VAL A 312 -26.95 10.51 -2.81
CA VAL A 312 -27.02 11.02 -1.45
C VAL A 312 -26.04 10.23 -0.56
N ARG A 313 -26.08 8.90 -0.67
CA ARG A 313 -25.20 8.01 0.13
C ARG A 313 -23.73 8.15 -0.27
N VAL A 314 -23.45 8.38 -1.57
CA VAL A 314 -22.08 8.68 -2.02
C VAL A 314 -21.58 9.97 -1.37
N LYS A 315 -22.37 11.06 -1.40
CA LYS A 315 -22.02 12.35 -0.74
C LYS A 315 -21.80 12.19 0.76
N GLN A 316 -22.67 11.46 1.44
CA GLN A 316 -22.52 11.16 2.87
C GLN A 316 -21.25 10.36 3.16
N THR A 317 -20.93 9.36 2.32
CA THR A 317 -19.69 8.57 2.49
C THR A 317 -18.44 9.45 2.30
N ILE A 318 -18.43 10.34 1.31
CA ILE A 318 -17.35 11.31 1.10
C ILE A 318 -17.19 12.21 2.33
N CYS A 319 -18.31 12.76 2.85
CA CYS A 319 -18.32 13.63 4.02
C CYS A 319 -17.78 12.89 5.26
N TYR A 320 -18.29 11.69 5.56
CA TYR A 320 -17.80 10.90 6.69
C TYR A 320 -16.30 10.55 6.54
N THR A 321 -15.85 10.21 5.33
CA THR A 321 -14.43 9.95 5.06
C THR A 321 -13.60 11.20 5.37
N ALA A 322 -14.01 12.37 4.87
CA ALA A 322 -13.31 13.64 5.09
C ALA A 322 -13.23 13.99 6.59
N VAL A 323 -14.36 13.89 7.30
CA VAL A 323 -14.43 14.24 8.73
C VAL A 323 -13.59 13.27 9.57
N ILE A 324 -13.74 11.95 9.37
CA ILE A 324 -12.99 10.95 10.13
C ILE A 324 -11.50 11.11 9.91
N LEU A 325 -11.07 11.27 8.65
CA LEU A 325 -9.66 11.45 8.32
C LEU A 325 -9.12 12.77 8.89
N LEU A 326 -9.88 13.86 8.80
CA LEU A 326 -9.46 15.15 9.33
C LEU A 326 -9.31 15.12 10.87
N VAL A 327 -10.30 14.58 11.58
CA VAL A 327 -10.25 14.44 13.04
C VAL A 327 -9.07 13.56 13.46
N TYR A 328 -8.88 12.41 12.79
CA TYR A 328 -7.78 11.52 13.09
C TYR A 328 -6.41 12.15 12.78
N THR A 329 -6.25 12.78 11.62
CA THR A 329 -4.96 13.38 11.24
C THR A 329 -4.63 14.62 12.07
N LEU A 330 -5.63 15.39 12.53
CA LEU A 330 -5.44 16.46 13.52
C LEU A 330 -4.98 15.90 14.87
N PHE A 331 -5.60 14.81 15.33
CA PHE A 331 -5.18 14.13 16.56
C PHE A 331 -3.73 13.62 16.43
N ALA A 332 -3.41 12.91 15.34
CA ALA A 332 -2.08 12.39 15.08
C ALA A 332 -1.03 13.51 14.96
N TRP A 333 -1.38 14.60 14.28
CA TRP A 333 -0.56 15.80 14.21
C TRP A 333 -0.30 16.40 15.59
N GLY A 334 -1.35 16.58 16.40
CA GLY A 334 -1.22 17.06 17.77
C GLY A 334 -0.30 16.18 18.63
N MET A 335 -0.44 14.85 18.53
CA MET A 335 0.41 13.91 19.24
C MET A 335 1.89 14.01 18.80
N THR A 336 2.16 14.13 17.50
CA THR A 336 3.53 14.27 16.99
C THR A 336 4.15 15.62 17.32
N MET A 337 3.36 16.68 17.46
CA MET A 337 3.83 18.01 17.87
C MET A 337 4.06 18.12 19.38
N LEU A 338 3.20 17.50 20.20
CA LEU A 338 3.28 17.60 21.67
C LEU A 338 4.24 16.58 22.28
N PHE A 339 4.38 15.39 21.68
CA PHE A 339 5.14 14.29 22.23
C PHE A 339 6.21 13.72 21.28
N PRO A 340 6.96 14.55 20.53
CA PRO A 340 7.91 14.04 19.53
C PRO A 340 9.04 13.22 20.15
N ASN A 341 9.52 13.59 21.34
CA ASN A 341 10.57 12.84 22.05
C ASN A 341 10.16 11.40 22.30
N GLN A 342 8.92 11.16 22.73
CA GLN A 342 8.43 9.82 23.04
C GLN A 342 8.39 8.95 21.77
N PHE A 343 7.95 9.51 20.64
CA PHE A 343 7.96 8.80 19.37
C PHE A 343 9.37 8.45 18.90
N VAL A 344 10.32 9.37 19.02
CA VAL A 344 11.71 9.12 18.60
C VAL A 344 12.38 8.11 19.53
N MET A 345 12.18 8.20 20.86
CA MET A 345 12.76 7.30 21.85
C MET A 345 12.33 5.83 21.70
N ILE A 346 11.19 5.55 21.03
CA ILE A 346 10.77 4.18 20.69
C ILE A 346 11.80 3.53 19.76
N PHE A 347 12.41 4.31 18.86
CA PHE A 347 13.35 3.81 17.85
C PHE A 347 14.81 4.00 18.22
N ASN A 348 15.17 5.15 18.81
CA ASN A 348 16.55 5.44 19.17
C ASN A 348 16.62 6.40 20.37
N LYS A 349 17.62 6.20 21.24
CA LYS A 349 17.89 7.00 22.44
C LYS A 349 19.23 7.72 22.38
N ASP A 350 19.86 7.75 21.21
CA ASP A 350 21.14 8.45 21.02
C ASP A 350 20.98 9.95 21.30
N ALA A 351 21.93 10.51 22.06
CA ALA A 351 21.87 11.88 22.58
C ALA A 351 22.01 12.95 21.48
N GLU A 352 22.69 12.64 20.37
CA GLU A 352 22.88 13.56 19.26
C GLU A 352 21.76 13.44 18.23
N LEU A 353 21.31 12.22 17.95
CA LEU A 353 20.26 11.93 16.97
C LEU A 353 18.87 12.37 17.47
N LEU A 354 18.59 12.28 18.76
CA LEU A 354 17.28 12.60 19.35
C LEU A 354 16.85 14.06 19.06
N PRO A 355 17.62 15.12 19.43
CA PRO A 355 17.21 16.50 19.22
C PRO A 355 17.12 16.85 17.73
N LEU A 356 18.00 16.28 16.90
CA LEU A 356 17.99 16.46 15.45
C LEU A 356 16.70 15.89 14.85
N THR A 357 16.35 14.67 15.24
CA THR A 357 15.14 13.97 14.75
C THR A 357 13.88 14.70 15.19
N VAL A 358 13.80 15.17 16.44
CA VAL A 358 12.67 15.93 16.99
C VAL A 358 12.45 17.23 16.20
N LYS A 359 13.52 17.99 15.93
CA LYS A 359 13.45 19.21 15.12
C LYS A 359 12.95 18.91 13.70
N SER A 360 13.51 17.90 13.06
CA SER A 360 13.12 17.47 11.71
C SER A 360 11.69 16.93 11.67
N MET A 361 11.25 16.25 12.73
CA MET A 361 9.90 15.72 12.88
C MET A 361 8.85 16.84 12.97
N HIS A 362 9.11 17.91 13.71
CA HIS A 362 8.25 19.08 13.77
C HIS A 362 8.03 19.71 12.39
N ILE A 363 9.11 19.81 11.59
CA ILE A 363 9.02 20.37 10.25
C ILE A 363 8.23 19.42 9.34
N TYR A 364 8.56 18.12 9.35
CA TYR A 364 7.97 17.13 8.46
C TYR A 364 6.46 16.93 8.69
N PHE A 365 6.03 16.92 9.96
CA PHE A 365 4.60 16.75 10.32
C PHE A 365 3.81 18.06 10.38
N PHE A 366 4.42 19.23 10.20
CA PHE A 366 3.73 20.54 10.31
C PHE A 366 2.50 20.62 9.45
N GLY A 367 2.23 20.14 8.45
CA GLY A 367 0.99 20.18 7.63
C GLY A 367 0.34 18.81 7.47
N PHE A 368 0.61 17.87 8.36
CA PHE A 368 0.18 16.47 8.19
C PHE A 368 -1.34 16.31 8.05
N PHE A 369 -2.13 17.11 8.74
CA PHE A 369 -3.59 17.04 8.66
C PHE A 369 -4.16 17.40 7.26
N PHE A 370 -3.43 18.14 6.42
CA PHE A 370 -3.83 18.37 5.03
C PHE A 370 -3.84 17.07 4.19
N MET A 371 -3.16 16.03 4.66
CA MET A 371 -3.20 14.72 4.03
C MET A 371 -4.62 14.12 4.01
N ALA A 372 -5.49 14.47 4.97
CA ALA A 372 -6.90 14.05 4.97
C ALA A 372 -7.63 14.48 3.69
N PHE A 373 -7.39 15.68 3.21
CA PHE A 373 -7.98 16.20 1.98
C PHE A 373 -7.49 15.43 0.75
N GLN A 374 -6.20 15.16 0.69
CA GLN A 374 -5.61 14.34 -0.38
C GLN A 374 -6.22 12.95 -0.42
N PHE A 375 -6.27 12.26 0.73
CA PHE A 375 -6.80 10.89 0.80
C PHE A 375 -8.28 10.83 0.49
N THR A 376 -9.08 11.76 0.97
CA THR A 376 -10.51 11.84 0.65
C THR A 376 -10.73 12.01 -0.85
N GLY A 377 -10.04 12.96 -1.48
CA GLY A 377 -10.13 13.20 -2.92
C GLY A 377 -9.67 12.00 -3.74
N GLN A 378 -8.52 11.45 -3.40
CA GLN A 378 -7.91 10.31 -4.08
C GLN A 378 -8.80 9.06 -4.01
N THR A 379 -9.27 8.72 -2.80
CA THR A 379 -10.18 7.58 -2.58
C THR A 379 -11.49 7.76 -3.35
N THR A 380 -12.03 8.98 -3.38
CA THR A 380 -13.25 9.29 -4.16
C THR A 380 -13.01 9.09 -5.65
N PHE A 381 -11.92 9.62 -6.22
CA PHE A 381 -11.61 9.42 -7.64
C PHE A 381 -11.45 7.94 -8.00
N GLN A 382 -10.76 7.17 -7.17
CA GLN A 382 -10.60 5.72 -7.37
C GLN A 382 -11.94 4.99 -7.26
N ALA A 383 -12.73 5.29 -6.22
CA ALA A 383 -14.02 4.64 -5.98
C ALA A 383 -15.02 4.87 -7.13
N LEU A 384 -15.01 6.04 -7.74
CA LEU A 384 -15.93 6.40 -8.81
C LEU A 384 -15.38 6.12 -10.22
N GLY A 385 -14.21 5.45 -10.32
CA GLY A 385 -13.60 5.10 -11.59
C GLY A 385 -13.03 6.28 -12.38
N LYS A 386 -12.74 7.41 -11.71
CA LYS A 386 -12.15 8.62 -12.31
C LYS A 386 -10.62 8.49 -12.46
N SER A 387 -10.19 7.58 -13.33
CA SER A 387 -8.78 7.17 -13.48
C SER A 387 -7.83 8.33 -13.77
N LYS A 388 -8.21 9.24 -14.68
CA LYS A 388 -7.36 10.37 -15.08
C LYS A 388 -7.02 11.28 -13.91
N GLN A 389 -8.03 11.64 -13.10
CA GLN A 389 -7.86 12.45 -11.91
C GLN A 389 -7.06 11.72 -10.85
N ALA A 390 -7.36 10.43 -10.63
CA ALA A 390 -6.65 9.63 -9.66
C ALA A 390 -5.14 9.52 -9.98
N ILE A 391 -4.77 9.29 -11.23
CA ILE A 391 -3.37 9.25 -11.68
C ILE A 391 -2.72 10.63 -11.54
N PHE A 392 -3.38 11.67 -12.05
CA PHE A 392 -2.86 13.04 -12.01
C PHE A 392 -2.51 13.48 -10.58
N PHE A 393 -3.42 13.31 -9.63
CA PHE A 393 -3.16 13.72 -8.24
C PHE A 393 -2.17 12.82 -7.50
N SER A 394 -2.04 11.55 -7.88
CA SER A 394 -0.95 10.69 -7.40
C SER A 394 0.42 11.24 -7.82
N MET A 395 0.55 11.69 -9.07
CA MET A 395 1.80 12.25 -9.60
C MET A 395 2.05 13.69 -9.13
N LEU A 396 0.99 14.53 -9.09
CA LEU A 396 1.11 15.94 -8.73
C LEU A 396 1.82 16.11 -7.38
N ARG A 397 1.35 15.43 -6.37
CA ARG A 397 1.89 15.57 -5.02
C ARG A 397 3.33 15.09 -4.90
N LYS A 398 3.61 13.90 -5.41
CA LYS A 398 4.91 13.25 -5.18
C LYS A 398 5.96 13.63 -6.22
N VAL A 399 5.63 13.57 -7.49
CA VAL A 399 6.60 13.82 -8.57
C VAL A 399 6.72 15.29 -8.90
N ILE A 400 5.57 16.00 -9.04
CA ILE A 400 5.58 17.40 -9.51
C ILE A 400 5.89 18.38 -8.37
N ILE A 401 5.51 18.07 -7.13
CA ILE A 401 5.75 18.96 -5.99
C ILE A 401 6.93 18.50 -5.13
N VAL A 402 6.87 17.29 -4.54
CA VAL A 402 7.89 16.84 -3.57
C VAL A 402 9.27 16.71 -4.21
N VAL A 403 9.39 16.03 -5.34
CA VAL A 403 10.73 15.81 -5.97
C VAL A 403 11.41 17.12 -6.29
N PRO A 404 10.82 18.09 -7.02
CA PRO A 404 11.50 19.36 -7.28
C PRO A 404 11.81 20.16 -6.01
N LEU A 405 10.88 20.21 -5.03
CA LEU A 405 11.13 20.93 -3.78
C LEU A 405 12.27 20.30 -2.98
N THR A 406 12.42 18.97 -3.01
CA THR A 406 13.50 18.27 -2.32
C THR A 406 14.88 18.62 -2.91
N PHE A 407 14.95 18.98 -4.19
CA PHE A 407 16.19 19.49 -4.81
C PHE A 407 16.37 21.00 -4.65
N LEU A 408 15.30 21.79 -4.77
CA LEU A 408 15.38 23.25 -4.79
C LEU A 408 15.54 23.88 -3.40
N LEU A 409 14.79 23.38 -2.40
CA LEU A 409 14.82 24.00 -1.06
C LEU A 409 16.18 23.89 -0.36
N PRO A 410 16.92 22.77 -0.43
CA PRO A 410 18.23 22.67 0.21
C PRO A 410 19.30 23.59 -0.38
N VAL A 411 19.12 24.07 -1.61
CA VAL A 411 20.05 25.02 -2.25
C VAL A 411 19.96 26.42 -1.62
N ILE A 412 18.84 26.75 -0.98
CA ILE A 412 18.64 28.03 -0.30
C ILE A 412 19.44 28.01 1.00
N PRO A 413 20.47 28.87 1.17
CA PRO A 413 21.38 28.80 2.33
C PRO A 413 20.70 28.88 3.69
N GLU A 414 19.62 29.63 3.81
CA GLU A 414 18.85 29.81 5.06
C GLU A 414 18.04 28.57 5.43
N ILE A 415 17.66 27.75 4.45
CA ILE A 415 16.84 26.55 4.62
C ILE A 415 17.72 25.30 4.76
N GLY A 416 18.70 25.16 3.86
CA GLY A 416 19.65 24.05 3.88
C GLY A 416 18.96 22.68 3.90
N VAL A 417 19.53 21.72 4.64
CA VAL A 417 19.04 20.35 4.74
C VAL A 417 17.58 20.25 5.23
N THR A 418 17.08 21.23 6.01
CA THR A 418 15.70 21.24 6.51
C THR A 418 14.68 21.34 5.37
N GLY A 419 15.09 21.84 4.20
CA GLY A 419 14.28 21.90 2.99
C GLY A 419 13.78 20.53 2.52
N VAL A 420 14.56 19.46 2.73
CA VAL A 420 14.15 18.10 2.39
C VAL A 420 12.91 17.70 3.21
N PHE A 421 12.89 18.03 4.50
CA PHE A 421 11.76 17.74 5.38
C PHE A 421 10.56 18.65 5.10
N LEU A 422 10.80 19.90 4.68
CA LEU A 422 9.76 20.89 4.39
C LEU A 422 9.00 20.60 3.09
N ALA A 423 9.57 19.83 2.17
CA ALA A 423 8.92 19.46 0.92
C ALA A 423 7.60 18.68 1.13
N GLU A 424 7.51 17.83 2.15
CA GLU A 424 6.30 17.03 2.42
C GLU A 424 5.12 17.88 2.92
N PRO A 425 5.23 18.75 3.96
CA PRO A 425 4.13 19.60 4.38
C PRO A 425 3.66 20.59 3.30
N ILE A 426 4.55 21.16 2.51
CA ILE A 426 4.17 22.02 1.37
C ILE A 426 3.35 21.21 0.35
N SER A 427 3.77 20.02 0.05
CA SER A 427 3.08 19.11 -0.86
C SER A 427 1.70 18.68 -0.33
N ASN A 428 1.60 18.40 0.98
CA ASN A 428 0.32 18.07 1.61
C ASN A 428 -0.66 19.25 1.54
N LEU A 429 -0.20 20.47 1.76
CA LEU A 429 -1.01 21.67 1.65
C LEU A 429 -1.49 21.88 0.20
N ILE A 430 -0.57 22.05 -0.73
CA ILE A 430 -0.87 22.39 -2.12
C ILE A 430 -1.58 21.23 -2.82
N GLY A 431 -0.98 20.05 -2.81
CA GLY A 431 -1.51 18.87 -3.49
C GLY A 431 -2.77 18.33 -2.84
N GLY A 432 -2.86 18.38 -1.50
CA GLY A 432 -4.03 17.95 -0.73
C GLY A 432 -5.25 18.84 -1.02
N LEU A 433 -5.10 20.14 -0.90
CA LEU A 433 -6.19 21.08 -1.20
C LEU A 433 -6.59 21.04 -2.67
N ALA A 434 -5.64 21.01 -3.60
CA ALA A 434 -5.93 20.91 -5.03
C ALA A 434 -6.73 19.64 -5.36
N CYS A 435 -6.35 18.48 -4.80
CA CYS A 435 -7.07 17.23 -4.97
C CYS A 435 -8.51 17.32 -4.45
N PHE A 436 -8.66 17.82 -3.22
CA PHE A 436 -9.98 17.94 -2.56
C PHE A 436 -10.90 18.93 -3.27
N ILE A 437 -10.40 20.12 -3.61
CA ILE A 437 -11.18 21.14 -4.33
C ILE A 437 -11.62 20.63 -5.70
N THR A 438 -10.71 19.98 -6.43
CA THR A 438 -11.06 19.36 -7.72
C THR A 438 -12.11 18.27 -7.55
N MET A 439 -11.98 17.40 -6.56
CA MET A 439 -13.00 16.39 -6.24
C MET A 439 -14.34 17.05 -5.89
N TYR A 440 -14.33 18.07 -5.07
CA TYR A 440 -15.54 18.77 -4.68
C TYR A 440 -16.26 19.39 -5.89
N VAL A 441 -15.53 20.10 -6.75
CA VAL A 441 -16.12 20.80 -7.92
C VAL A 441 -16.52 19.82 -9.02
N THR A 442 -15.67 18.83 -9.33
CA THR A 442 -15.87 17.95 -10.51
C THR A 442 -16.71 16.70 -10.21
N VAL A 443 -16.82 16.33 -8.93
CA VAL A 443 -17.54 15.13 -8.50
C VAL A 443 -18.67 15.50 -7.54
N TYR A 444 -18.34 15.96 -6.33
CA TYR A 444 -19.32 16.14 -5.25
C TYR A 444 -20.50 17.04 -5.64
N ARG A 445 -20.20 18.21 -6.25
CA ARG A 445 -21.26 19.13 -6.73
C ARG A 445 -22.08 18.61 -7.89
N LYS A 446 -21.49 17.74 -8.72
CA LYS A 446 -22.15 17.20 -9.93
C LYS A 446 -22.92 15.91 -9.69
N LEU A 447 -22.83 15.31 -8.51
CA LEU A 447 -23.74 14.24 -8.13
C LEU A 447 -25.12 14.86 -7.88
N GLU A 448 -26.01 14.70 -8.85
CA GLU A 448 -27.41 15.15 -8.73
C GLU A 448 -28.12 14.28 -7.70
N VAL A 449 -28.85 14.95 -6.79
CA VAL A 449 -29.61 14.31 -5.70
C VAL A 449 -31.06 14.19 -6.15
#